data_123aa32302fca176599e24c5f8100ddf
#
_entry.id   123aa32302fca176599e24c5f8100ddf
#
_cell.length_a   1.000
_cell.length_b   1.000
_cell.length_c   1.000
_cell.angle_alpha   90.00
_cell.angle_beta   90.00
_cell.angle_gamma   90.00
#
_symmetry.space_group_name_H-M   'P 1'
#
loop_
_entity.id
_entity.type
_entity.pdbx_description
1 polymer ?
#
loop_
_entity_poly.entity_id
_entity_poly.type
_entity_poly.pdbx_seq_one_letter_code
_entity_poly.pdbx_strand_id
1 'polypeptide(L)'
;MAKPYWKYIYVVWGVAVIGAYAYGAPRPADRTAQAAAPASSVGTSVILRLPEEQKVKAITCLAQAIYYEARGESEEGQRAVGNVVLNRVADPRYPESICDVVFQNEHARHRCQFSFACDGLSDHPPNTRSWRRAKQLAEKMLTGHRHDDTGNATHYHASYVQPHWATELQPTVDIGHHLFYKDAPRANADKDDQAETDVASATPQS
;
A
#
# COMPACT_ATOMS: atom_id res chain seq x y z
N MET A 1 -11.79 49.20 26.79
CA MET A 1 -13.24 49.03 27.02
C MET A 1 -13.59 47.58 26.87
N ALA A 2 -13.86 46.99 27.87
CA ALA A 2 -14.75 46.06 28.51
C ALA A 2 -15.20 44.85 27.64
N LYS A 3 -14.87 43.67 28.15
CA LYS A 3 -15.49 42.36 27.87
C LYS A 3 -16.98 42.39 28.29
N PRO A 4 -17.79 41.40 27.84
CA PRO A 4 -18.15 40.43 28.85
C PRO A 4 -18.12 38.97 28.42
N TYR A 5 -17.76 38.19 29.35
CA TYR A 5 -18.03 36.81 29.70
C TYR A 5 -19.48 36.40 29.48
N TRP A 6 -19.74 35.14 29.11
CA TRP A 6 -20.89 34.43 29.58
C TRP A 6 -20.52 33.06 30.12
N LYS A 7 -20.83 32.94 31.38
CA LYS A 7 -20.75 31.77 32.25
C LYS A 7 -22.10 31.03 32.23
N TYR A 8 -22.01 29.72 32.45
CA TYR A 8 -22.98 28.80 33.10
C TYR A 8 -24.31 28.51 32.42
N ILE A 9 -24.61 27.22 32.30
CA ILE A 9 -25.64 26.57 33.09
C ILE A 9 -25.42 25.04 33.07
N TYR A 10 -25.20 24.50 34.27
CA TYR A 10 -25.39 23.09 34.59
C TYR A 10 -26.89 22.85 34.79
N VAL A 11 -27.44 21.75 34.28
CA VAL A 11 -28.62 21.10 34.83
C VAL A 11 -28.38 19.60 34.91
N VAL A 12 -28.27 19.16 36.14
CA VAL A 12 -28.30 17.76 36.59
C VAL A 12 -29.75 17.41 36.92
N TRP A 13 -30.26 16.33 36.38
CA TRP A 13 -31.34 15.49 36.89
C TRP A 13 -31.14 14.14 36.25
N GLY A 14 -30.88 13.06 36.85
CA GLY A 14 -31.38 12.45 38.07
C GLY A 14 -32.48 11.45 37.77
N VAL A 15 -32.20 10.21 38.17
CA VAL A 15 -33.09 9.10 38.56
C VAL A 15 -33.21 7.91 37.60
N ALA A 16 -32.79 6.81 38.16
CA ALA A 16 -32.83 5.43 37.74
C ALA A 16 -34.21 4.86 37.45
N VAL A 17 -34.30 3.92 36.51
CA VAL A 17 -35.26 2.80 36.61
C VAL A 17 -34.56 1.51 36.19
N ILE A 18 -34.52 0.60 37.13
CA ILE A 18 -34.12 -0.80 37.02
C ILE A 18 -35.20 -1.53 36.22
N GLY A 19 -34.83 -2.22 35.17
CA GLY A 19 -35.70 -3.12 34.44
C GLY A 19 -34.85 -4.24 33.81
N ALA A 20 -34.69 -5.34 34.55
CA ALA A 20 -34.14 -6.56 34.07
C ALA A 20 -35.06 -7.20 33.03
N TYR A 21 -34.64 -7.28 31.79
CA TYR A 21 -35.17 -8.27 30.85
C TYR A 21 -34.02 -9.05 30.26
N ALA A 22 -33.87 -10.25 30.81
CA ALA A 22 -33.04 -11.29 30.21
C ALA A 22 -33.72 -11.81 28.94
N TYR A 23 -33.35 -11.31 27.79
CA TYR A 23 -33.58 -11.98 26.51
C TYR A 23 -32.23 -12.44 25.97
N GLY A 24 -32.09 -13.75 25.90
CA GLY A 24 -30.93 -14.41 25.32
C GLY A 24 -30.77 -14.00 23.85
N ALA A 25 -29.82 -13.10 23.60
CA ALA A 25 -29.36 -12.85 22.26
C ALA A 25 -28.56 -14.08 21.76
N PRO A 26 -28.83 -14.59 20.57
CA PRO A 26 -27.99 -15.63 20.00
C PRO A 26 -26.57 -15.09 19.84
N ARG A 27 -25.58 -15.83 20.36
CA ARG A 27 -24.17 -15.56 20.13
C ARG A 27 -23.92 -15.52 18.62
N PRO A 28 -23.27 -14.48 18.08
CA PRO A 28 -22.81 -14.53 16.70
C PRO A 28 -21.84 -15.70 16.58
N ALA A 29 -22.14 -16.57 15.61
CA ALA A 29 -21.32 -17.72 15.26
C ALA A 29 -19.88 -17.28 15.09
N ASP A 30 -18.98 -18.05 15.67
CA ASP A 30 -17.53 -18.02 15.50
C ASP A 30 -17.21 -17.82 14.01
N ARG A 31 -16.86 -16.60 13.63
CA ARG A 31 -16.12 -16.41 12.39
C ARG A 31 -14.73 -16.96 12.65
N THR A 32 -14.56 -18.23 12.33
CA THR A 32 -13.24 -18.80 12.13
C THR A 32 -12.43 -17.80 11.36
N ALA A 33 -11.44 -17.23 12.02
CA ALA A 33 -10.45 -16.36 11.40
C ALA A 33 -9.83 -17.17 10.25
N GLN A 34 -10.25 -16.84 9.04
CA GLN A 34 -9.65 -17.35 7.83
C GLN A 34 -8.24 -16.77 7.85
N ALA A 35 -7.29 -17.62 8.18
CA ALA A 35 -5.89 -17.27 8.19
C ALA A 35 -5.57 -16.63 6.83
N ALA A 36 -5.24 -15.35 6.83
CA ALA A 36 -4.74 -14.66 5.66
C ALA A 36 -3.55 -15.47 5.15
N ALA A 37 -3.58 -15.84 3.88
CA ALA A 37 -2.48 -16.51 3.22
C ALA A 37 -1.21 -15.68 3.46
N PRO A 38 -0.06 -16.31 3.70
CA PRO A 38 1.17 -15.57 3.98
C PRO A 38 1.49 -14.69 2.78
N ALA A 39 1.50 -13.38 3.00
CA ALA A 39 1.93 -12.40 2.01
C ALA A 39 3.30 -12.83 1.48
N SER A 40 3.41 -12.92 0.16
CA SER A 40 4.57 -13.44 -0.54
C SER A 40 5.87 -12.79 -0.06
N SER A 41 6.67 -13.53 0.68
CA SER A 41 7.96 -13.11 1.24
C SER A 41 9.09 -13.07 0.19
N VAL A 42 8.76 -13.21 -1.10
CA VAL A 42 9.73 -13.39 -2.19
C VAL A 42 10.65 -12.17 -2.36
N GLY A 43 10.12 -10.95 -2.18
CA GLY A 43 10.92 -9.73 -2.40
C GLY A 43 12.05 -9.51 -1.36
N THR A 44 11.82 -9.88 -0.11
CA THR A 44 12.76 -9.62 1.00
C THR A 44 14.01 -10.50 0.92
N SER A 45 13.85 -11.75 0.54
CA SER A 45 14.98 -12.70 0.48
C SER A 45 15.94 -12.40 -0.69
N VAL A 46 15.48 -11.75 -1.74
CA VAL A 46 16.32 -11.40 -2.89
C VAL A 46 17.29 -10.26 -2.53
N ILE A 47 16.80 -9.21 -1.87
CA ILE A 47 17.66 -8.04 -1.50
C ILE A 47 18.79 -8.44 -0.54
N LEU A 48 18.54 -9.34 0.40
CA LEU A 48 19.56 -9.79 1.34
C LEU A 48 20.74 -10.49 0.65
N ARG A 49 20.55 -11.01 -0.56
CA ARG A 49 21.57 -11.69 -1.37
C ARG A 49 22.32 -10.77 -2.33
N LEU A 50 21.87 -9.53 -2.49
CA LEU A 50 22.54 -8.57 -3.37
C LEU A 50 23.89 -8.11 -2.79
N PRO A 51 24.87 -7.75 -3.63
CA PRO A 51 26.05 -7.03 -3.21
C PRO A 51 25.68 -5.74 -2.45
N GLU A 52 26.50 -5.33 -1.49
CA GLU A 52 26.19 -4.20 -0.61
C GLU A 52 25.91 -2.90 -1.37
N GLU A 53 26.67 -2.63 -2.44
CA GLU A 53 26.44 -1.46 -3.29
C GLU A 53 25.03 -1.46 -3.92
N GLN A 54 24.57 -2.62 -4.39
CA GLN A 54 23.23 -2.76 -4.97
C GLN A 54 22.13 -2.63 -3.92
N LYS A 55 22.37 -3.10 -2.68
CA LYS A 55 21.45 -2.87 -1.56
C LYS A 55 21.31 -1.39 -1.24
N VAL A 56 22.44 -0.69 -1.10
CA VAL A 56 22.47 0.76 -0.83
C VAL A 56 21.73 1.53 -1.93
N LYS A 57 21.92 1.14 -3.19
CA LYS A 57 21.22 1.73 -4.34
C LYS A 57 19.71 1.50 -4.23
N ALA A 58 19.27 0.27 -4.00
CA ALA A 58 17.85 -0.08 -3.86
C ALA A 58 17.16 0.66 -2.70
N ILE A 59 17.82 0.71 -1.52
CA ILE A 59 17.34 1.48 -0.36
C ILE A 59 17.22 2.97 -0.73
N THR A 60 18.18 3.51 -1.45
CA THR A 60 18.18 4.93 -1.84
C THR A 60 17.01 5.24 -2.78
N CYS A 61 16.81 4.44 -3.83
CA CYS A 61 15.71 4.63 -4.77
C CYS A 61 14.34 4.51 -4.09
N LEU A 62 14.14 3.50 -3.24
CA LEU A 62 12.88 3.35 -2.49
C LEU A 62 12.65 4.54 -1.55
N ALA A 63 13.70 5.00 -0.87
CA ALA A 63 13.63 6.16 0.01
C ALA A 63 13.31 7.44 -0.75
N GLN A 64 13.81 7.62 -1.98
CA GLN A 64 13.47 8.76 -2.84
C GLN A 64 11.97 8.76 -3.16
N ALA A 65 11.40 7.65 -3.60
CA ALA A 65 9.96 7.55 -3.83
C ALA A 65 9.16 7.91 -2.56
N ILE A 66 9.48 7.30 -1.42
CA ILE A 66 8.82 7.60 -0.14
C ILE A 66 8.96 9.08 0.24
N TYR A 67 10.15 9.66 0.06
CA TYR A 67 10.41 11.05 0.44
C TYR A 67 9.63 12.03 -0.43
N TYR A 68 9.71 11.91 -1.73
CA TYR A 68 9.10 12.89 -2.63
C TYR A 68 7.58 12.77 -2.66
N GLU A 69 7.05 11.57 -2.58
CA GLU A 69 5.61 11.33 -2.69
C GLU A 69 4.87 11.42 -1.33
N ALA A 70 5.54 11.07 -0.23
CA ALA A 70 4.84 10.87 1.04
C ALA A 70 5.54 11.49 2.28
N ARG A 71 6.52 12.40 2.14
CA ARG A 71 7.24 12.97 3.31
C ARG A 71 6.34 13.69 4.31
N GLY A 72 5.15 14.11 3.90
CA GLY A 72 4.13 14.75 4.75
C GLY A 72 3.15 13.78 5.40
N GLU A 73 3.16 12.53 4.98
CA GLU A 73 2.27 11.49 5.49
C GLU A 73 2.75 10.89 6.82
N SER A 74 1.84 10.15 7.48
CA SER A 74 2.19 9.26 8.58
C SER A 74 3.18 8.18 8.13
N GLU A 75 3.80 7.46 9.07
CA GLU A 75 4.68 6.32 8.71
C GLU A 75 3.91 5.24 7.93
N GLU A 76 2.63 5.05 8.22
CA GLU A 76 1.75 4.14 7.50
C GLU A 76 1.56 4.59 6.04
N GLY A 77 1.24 5.86 5.79
CA GLY A 77 1.11 6.41 4.44
C GLY A 77 2.43 6.36 3.66
N GLN A 78 3.55 6.63 4.31
CA GLN A 78 4.87 6.49 3.71
C GLN A 78 5.18 5.03 3.34
N ARG A 79 4.85 4.08 4.21
CA ARG A 79 4.99 2.64 3.96
C ARG A 79 4.10 2.19 2.81
N ALA A 80 2.87 2.70 2.73
CA ALA A 80 1.93 2.38 1.67
C ALA A 80 2.49 2.77 0.28
N VAL A 81 3.06 3.97 0.13
CA VAL A 81 3.74 4.36 -1.11
C VAL A 81 4.93 3.45 -1.41
N GLY A 82 5.74 3.11 -0.42
CA GLY A 82 6.84 2.15 -0.57
C GLY A 82 6.36 0.77 -1.00
N ASN A 83 5.23 0.30 -0.48
CA ASN A 83 4.61 -0.97 -0.88
C ASN A 83 4.18 -0.98 -2.34
N VAL A 84 3.64 0.12 -2.88
CA VAL A 84 3.32 0.19 -4.32
C VAL A 84 4.56 -0.03 -5.18
N VAL A 85 5.71 0.56 -4.82
CA VAL A 85 6.98 0.30 -5.54
C VAL A 85 7.35 -1.18 -5.49
N LEU A 86 7.28 -1.80 -4.31
CA LEU A 86 7.63 -3.21 -4.11
C LEU A 86 6.64 -4.17 -4.78
N ASN A 87 5.35 -3.81 -4.82
CA ASN A 87 4.33 -4.57 -5.54
C ASN A 87 4.58 -4.55 -7.04
N ARG A 88 4.99 -3.40 -7.59
CA ARG A 88 5.38 -3.30 -9.00
C ARG A 88 6.59 -4.15 -9.32
N VAL A 89 7.63 -4.14 -8.50
CA VAL A 89 8.79 -5.02 -8.68
C VAL A 89 8.41 -6.51 -8.68
N ALA A 90 7.39 -6.87 -7.92
CA ALA A 90 6.88 -8.25 -7.86
C ALA A 90 5.93 -8.62 -9.02
N ASP A 91 5.47 -7.65 -9.79
CA ASP A 91 4.52 -7.83 -10.88
C ASP A 91 5.27 -7.84 -12.24
N PRO A 92 5.21 -8.91 -13.04
CA PRO A 92 5.98 -9.05 -14.28
C PRO A 92 5.67 -7.98 -15.35
N ARG A 93 4.65 -7.15 -15.15
CA ARG A 93 4.32 -6.04 -16.04
C ARG A 93 5.20 -4.80 -15.82
N TYR A 94 5.94 -4.77 -14.74
CA TYR A 94 6.80 -3.65 -14.35
C TYR A 94 8.28 -4.07 -14.39
N PRO A 95 9.21 -3.10 -14.32
CA PRO A 95 10.61 -3.42 -14.21
C PRO A 95 10.96 -4.26 -12.96
N GLU A 96 11.98 -5.09 -13.08
CA GLU A 96 12.38 -6.06 -12.04
C GLU A 96 13.19 -5.45 -10.89
N SER A 97 13.66 -4.20 -11.02
CA SER A 97 14.41 -3.54 -9.96
C SER A 97 13.68 -2.33 -9.39
N ILE A 98 13.94 -2.04 -8.11
CA ILE A 98 13.35 -0.90 -7.41
C ILE A 98 13.70 0.41 -8.12
N CYS A 99 14.95 0.58 -8.52
CA CYS A 99 15.37 1.81 -9.19
C CYS A 99 14.73 1.96 -10.57
N ASP A 100 14.61 0.88 -11.33
CA ASP A 100 13.99 0.94 -12.66
C ASP A 100 12.46 1.20 -12.56
N VAL A 101 11.80 0.74 -11.49
CA VAL A 101 10.41 1.11 -11.20
C VAL A 101 10.30 2.59 -10.82
N VAL A 102 11.18 3.07 -9.95
CA VAL A 102 11.14 4.46 -9.46
C VAL A 102 11.45 5.46 -10.57
N PHE A 103 12.43 5.17 -11.40
CA PHE A 103 12.85 6.04 -12.51
C PHE A 103 12.26 5.63 -13.87
N GLN A 104 11.20 4.83 -13.85
CA GLN A 104 10.53 4.39 -15.09
C GLN A 104 10.06 5.59 -15.90
N ASN A 105 10.47 5.64 -17.18
CA ASN A 105 10.18 6.71 -18.14
C ASN A 105 10.80 8.08 -17.79
N GLU A 106 11.87 8.15 -16.98
CA GLU A 106 12.51 9.41 -16.58
C GLU A 106 12.93 10.31 -17.78
N HIS A 107 13.20 9.72 -18.94
CA HIS A 107 13.53 10.45 -20.19
C HIS A 107 12.30 10.92 -20.96
N ALA A 108 11.11 10.48 -20.60
CA ALA A 108 9.86 10.81 -21.26
C ALA A 108 9.09 11.89 -20.48
N ARG A 109 9.38 13.16 -20.76
CA ARG A 109 8.74 14.30 -20.08
C ARG A 109 7.21 14.11 -19.98
N HIS A 110 6.65 14.30 -18.79
CA HIS A 110 5.24 14.11 -18.45
C HIS A 110 4.73 12.66 -18.50
N ARG A 111 5.62 11.65 -18.57
CA ARG A 111 5.27 10.22 -18.53
C ARG A 111 6.02 9.47 -17.45
N CYS A 112 6.73 10.17 -16.57
CA CYS A 112 7.47 9.56 -15.48
C CYS A 112 6.51 8.90 -14.51
N GLN A 113 6.92 7.74 -14.02
CA GLN A 113 6.13 7.01 -13.03
C GLN A 113 5.97 7.81 -11.73
N PHE A 114 7.03 8.50 -11.34
CA PHE A 114 7.06 9.43 -10.23
C PHE A 114 7.47 10.82 -10.74
N SER A 115 6.71 11.84 -10.35
CA SER A 115 6.86 13.19 -10.93
C SER A 115 8.24 13.79 -10.71
N PHE A 116 8.85 13.54 -9.57
CA PHE A 116 10.18 14.06 -9.23
C PHE A 116 11.28 13.56 -10.17
N ALA A 117 11.14 12.35 -10.74
CA ALA A 117 12.14 11.76 -11.63
C ALA A 117 12.30 12.50 -12.98
N CYS A 118 11.39 13.45 -13.31
CA CYS A 118 11.45 14.21 -14.56
C CYS A 118 10.96 15.64 -14.45
N ASP A 119 10.93 16.23 -13.27
CA ASP A 119 10.57 17.63 -13.05
C ASP A 119 11.71 18.60 -13.40
N GLY A 120 12.89 18.06 -13.69
CA GLY A 120 14.10 18.81 -14.04
C GLY A 120 14.84 19.37 -12.83
N LEU A 121 14.44 19.00 -11.64
CA LEU A 121 15.12 19.31 -10.38
C LEU A 121 16.11 18.18 -10.00
N SER A 122 16.88 18.41 -8.95
CA SER A 122 17.78 17.38 -8.44
C SER A 122 17.03 16.32 -7.65
N ASP A 123 17.22 15.06 -8.01
CA ASP A 123 16.70 13.88 -7.30
C ASP A 123 17.47 13.56 -6.00
N HIS A 124 18.39 14.45 -5.60
CA HIS A 124 19.13 14.33 -4.36
C HIS A 124 18.40 15.05 -3.24
N PRO A 125 17.68 14.33 -2.36
CA PRO A 125 16.99 14.95 -1.26
C PRO A 125 17.96 15.67 -0.33
N PRO A 126 17.63 16.86 0.18
CA PRO A 126 18.45 17.52 1.17
C PRO A 126 18.55 16.65 2.43
N ASN A 127 19.67 16.73 3.16
CA ASN A 127 19.87 15.97 4.39
C ASN A 127 18.97 16.47 5.53
N THR A 128 17.68 16.20 5.44
CA THR A 128 16.64 16.58 6.40
C THR A 128 16.25 15.42 7.31
N ARG A 129 15.49 15.72 8.37
CA ARG A 129 14.88 14.68 9.22
C ARG A 129 13.97 13.76 8.40
N SER A 130 13.19 14.33 7.49
CA SER A 130 12.26 13.55 6.65
C SER A 130 13.00 12.59 5.72
N TRP A 131 14.12 13.03 5.12
CA TRP A 131 14.96 12.15 4.31
C TRP A 131 15.55 10.99 5.12
N ARG A 132 16.08 11.28 6.31
CA ARG A 132 16.59 10.21 7.18
C ARG A 132 15.51 9.19 7.56
N ARG A 133 14.28 9.67 7.84
CA ARG A 133 13.14 8.79 8.13
C ARG A 133 12.78 7.91 6.92
N ALA A 134 12.70 8.49 5.73
CA ALA A 134 12.42 7.74 4.51
C ALA A 134 13.46 6.65 4.26
N LYS A 135 14.77 6.96 4.45
CA LYS A 135 15.83 5.95 4.35
C LYS A 135 15.69 4.82 5.38
N GLN A 136 15.43 5.14 6.63
CA GLN A 136 15.23 4.13 7.67
C GLN A 136 14.01 3.25 7.39
N LEU A 137 12.93 3.84 6.90
CA LEU A 137 11.74 3.08 6.52
C LEU A 137 12.01 2.16 5.33
N ALA A 138 12.64 2.68 4.26
CA ALA A 138 13.03 1.88 3.11
C ALA A 138 13.93 0.70 3.50
N GLU A 139 14.93 0.92 4.37
CA GLU A 139 15.79 -0.12 4.89
C GLU A 139 15.00 -1.20 5.65
N LYS A 140 14.11 -0.79 6.57
CA LYS A 140 13.24 -1.72 7.30
C LYS A 140 12.38 -2.56 6.34
N MET A 141 11.78 -1.94 5.34
CA MET A 141 10.91 -2.63 4.37
C MET A 141 11.70 -3.67 3.56
N LEU A 142 12.95 -3.39 3.22
CA LEU A 142 13.80 -4.26 2.42
C LEU A 142 14.50 -5.36 3.21
N THR A 143 14.65 -5.21 4.53
CA THR A 143 15.33 -6.17 5.40
C THR A 143 14.40 -7.13 6.14
N GLY A 144 13.12 -7.24 5.74
CA GLY A 144 12.18 -8.23 6.29
C GLY A 144 11.06 -7.69 7.17
N HIS A 145 11.00 -6.38 7.32
CA HIS A 145 9.92 -5.74 8.09
C HIS A 145 8.82 -5.17 7.16
N ARG A 146 8.68 -5.79 5.97
CA ARG A 146 7.61 -5.42 5.05
C ARG A 146 6.28 -5.96 5.55
N HIS A 147 5.33 -5.05 5.70
CA HIS A 147 3.92 -5.35 5.85
C HIS A 147 3.18 -4.58 4.77
N ASP A 148 2.44 -5.29 3.92
CA ASP A 148 1.70 -4.65 2.83
C ASP A 148 0.26 -4.35 3.27
N ASP A 149 0.04 -3.13 3.71
CA ASP A 149 -1.28 -2.62 4.11
C ASP A 149 -2.12 -2.20 2.89
N THR A 150 -1.54 -2.21 1.67
CA THR A 150 -2.21 -1.69 0.47
C THR A 150 -3.06 -2.71 -0.28
N GLY A 151 -3.05 -3.98 0.13
CA GLY A 151 -3.78 -5.05 -0.55
C GLY A 151 -3.22 -5.37 -1.95
N ASN A 152 -1.90 -5.34 -2.10
CA ASN A 152 -1.15 -5.51 -3.35
C ASN A 152 -1.44 -4.42 -4.39
N ALA A 153 -1.71 -3.20 -3.95
CA ALA A 153 -1.92 -2.08 -4.86
C ALA A 153 -0.66 -1.77 -5.69
N THR A 154 -0.88 -1.47 -6.96
CA THR A 154 0.14 -1.03 -7.91
C THR A 154 -0.07 0.40 -8.38
N HIS A 155 -1.20 1.02 -8.01
CA HIS A 155 -1.57 2.39 -8.35
C HIS A 155 -2.07 3.13 -7.12
N TYR A 156 -1.90 4.44 -7.11
CA TYR A 156 -2.51 5.34 -6.13
C TYR A 156 -2.62 6.74 -6.71
N HIS A 157 -3.48 7.53 -6.11
CA HIS A 157 -3.55 8.97 -6.34
C HIS A 157 -3.93 9.71 -5.05
N ALA A 158 -3.67 11.00 -5.01
CA ALA A 158 -4.07 11.82 -3.88
C ALA A 158 -5.61 11.96 -3.84
N SER A 159 -6.20 11.95 -2.66
CA SER A 159 -7.66 11.95 -2.45
C SER A 159 -8.41 13.15 -3.07
N TYR A 160 -7.70 14.24 -3.32
CA TYR A 160 -8.24 15.46 -3.97
C TYR A 160 -8.13 15.44 -5.51
N VAL A 161 -7.62 14.37 -6.11
CA VAL A 161 -7.48 14.18 -7.56
C VAL A 161 -8.40 13.04 -8.00
N GLN A 162 -8.99 13.13 -9.18
CA GLN A 162 -9.80 12.05 -9.77
C GLN A 162 -9.26 11.73 -11.18
N PRO A 163 -8.25 10.87 -11.29
CA PRO A 163 -7.73 10.47 -12.58
C PRO A 163 -8.72 9.52 -13.27
N HIS A 164 -8.82 9.62 -14.61
CA HIS A 164 -9.76 8.81 -15.40
C HIS A 164 -9.55 7.30 -15.22
N TRP A 165 -8.31 6.86 -15.05
CA TRP A 165 -7.96 5.45 -14.87
C TRP A 165 -8.47 4.84 -13.55
N ALA A 166 -8.79 5.66 -12.54
CA ALA A 166 -9.24 5.16 -11.23
C ALA A 166 -10.57 4.40 -11.33
N THR A 167 -11.40 4.70 -12.33
CA THR A 167 -12.67 3.98 -12.58
C THR A 167 -12.49 2.63 -13.27
N GLU A 168 -11.31 2.37 -13.82
CA GLU A 168 -10.95 1.14 -14.53
C GLU A 168 -10.27 0.12 -13.62
N LEU A 169 -9.82 0.55 -12.44
CA LEU A 169 -9.09 -0.26 -11.49
C LEU A 169 -9.95 -0.64 -10.27
N GLN A 170 -9.56 -1.71 -9.60
CA GLN A 170 -10.18 -2.11 -8.35
C GLN A 170 -9.61 -1.31 -7.19
N PRO A 171 -10.41 -0.53 -6.43
CA PRO A 171 -9.95 0.11 -5.22
C PRO A 171 -9.60 -0.94 -4.15
N THR A 172 -8.58 -0.68 -3.36
CA THR A 172 -8.13 -1.57 -2.30
C THR A 172 -8.29 -0.96 -0.91
N VAL A 173 -7.69 0.20 -0.67
CA VAL A 173 -7.70 0.86 0.64
C VAL A 173 -7.40 2.36 0.50
N ASP A 174 -7.85 3.14 1.48
CA ASP A 174 -7.52 4.55 1.66
C ASP A 174 -6.59 4.68 2.86
N ILE A 175 -5.39 5.23 2.65
CA ILE A 175 -4.39 5.45 3.69
C ILE A 175 -3.87 6.89 3.59
N GLY A 176 -4.02 7.66 4.67
CA GLY A 176 -3.62 9.07 4.70
C GLY A 176 -4.38 9.88 3.66
N HIS A 177 -3.65 10.59 2.80
CA HIS A 177 -4.23 11.36 1.70
C HIS A 177 -4.19 10.62 0.35
N HIS A 178 -4.01 9.29 0.35
CA HIS A 178 -3.91 8.50 -0.87
C HIS A 178 -4.97 7.40 -0.93
N LEU A 179 -5.55 7.22 -2.13
CA LEU A 179 -6.43 6.12 -2.48
C LEU A 179 -5.64 5.12 -3.33
N PHE A 180 -5.69 3.85 -2.95
CA PHE A 180 -4.89 2.78 -3.55
C PHE A 180 -5.73 1.85 -4.40
N TYR A 181 -5.14 1.34 -5.48
CA TYR A 181 -5.82 0.53 -6.49
C TYR A 181 -4.90 -0.58 -7.02
N LYS A 182 -5.54 -1.65 -7.48
CA LYS A 182 -4.89 -2.72 -8.26
C LYS A 182 -5.68 -3.02 -9.51
N ASP A 183 -5.07 -3.73 -10.44
CA ASP A 183 -5.81 -4.22 -11.60
C ASP A 183 -6.93 -5.16 -11.17
N ALA A 184 -8.05 -5.08 -11.86
CA ALA A 184 -9.13 -6.03 -11.66
C ALA A 184 -8.67 -7.44 -12.09
N PRO A 185 -9.10 -8.51 -11.38
CA PRO A 185 -8.84 -9.88 -11.81
C PRO A 185 -9.30 -10.05 -13.25
N ARG A 186 -8.46 -10.64 -14.10
CA ARG A 186 -8.88 -11.00 -15.46
C ARG A 186 -9.97 -12.06 -15.36
N ALA A 187 -11.13 -11.81 -15.94
CA ALA A 187 -12.30 -12.71 -15.92
C ALA A 187 -12.05 -14.11 -16.54
N ASN A 188 -10.85 -14.40 -17.05
CA ASN A 188 -10.50 -15.64 -17.74
C ASN A 188 -9.37 -16.44 -17.07
N ALA A 189 -8.81 -16.01 -15.95
CA ALA A 189 -7.73 -16.76 -15.28
C ALA A 189 -8.21 -18.13 -14.75
N ASP A 190 -9.51 -18.25 -14.41
CA ASP A 190 -10.08 -19.49 -13.87
C ASP A 190 -10.43 -20.54 -14.95
N LYS A 191 -10.35 -20.18 -16.24
CA LYS A 191 -10.66 -21.12 -17.32
C LYS A 191 -9.44 -21.91 -17.82
N ASP A 192 -8.27 -21.35 -17.68
CA ASP A 192 -7.04 -21.99 -18.16
C ASP A 192 -6.58 -23.10 -17.20
N ASP A 193 -6.80 -22.94 -15.88
CA ASP A 193 -6.51 -23.98 -14.89
C ASP A 193 -7.49 -25.17 -14.93
N GLN A 194 -8.73 -24.95 -15.41
CA GLN A 194 -9.73 -26.01 -15.55
C GLN A 194 -9.51 -26.86 -16.80
N ALA A 195 -8.96 -26.27 -17.86
CA ALA A 195 -8.68 -27.01 -19.11
C ALA A 195 -7.51 -28.00 -18.95
N GLU A 196 -6.55 -27.73 -18.07
CA GLU A 196 -5.39 -28.60 -17.85
C GLU A 196 -5.72 -29.81 -16.96
N THR A 197 -6.72 -29.69 -16.07
CA THR A 197 -7.19 -30.80 -15.22
C THR A 197 -8.10 -31.79 -15.98
N ASP A 198 -8.84 -31.35 -17.01
CA ASP A 198 -9.73 -32.20 -17.77
C ASP A 198 -8.97 -33.07 -18.79
N VAL A 199 -7.80 -32.64 -19.26
CA VAL A 199 -6.96 -33.44 -20.18
C VAL A 199 -6.24 -34.59 -19.45
N ALA A 200 -5.94 -34.42 -18.15
CA ALA A 200 -5.24 -35.45 -17.37
C ALA A 200 -6.11 -36.63 -16.94
N SER A 201 -7.45 -36.54 -17.06
CA SER A 201 -8.39 -37.59 -16.65
C SER A 201 -8.89 -38.47 -17.77
N ALA A 202 -8.53 -38.23 -19.05
CA ALA A 202 -8.88 -39.03 -20.20
C ALA A 202 -7.84 -40.11 -20.48
N THR A 203 -7.76 -41.15 -19.65
CA THR A 203 -7.01 -42.38 -19.97
C THR A 203 -7.90 -43.29 -20.81
N PRO A 204 -7.50 -43.70 -22.03
CA PRO A 204 -8.29 -44.66 -22.81
C PRO A 204 -8.14 -46.04 -22.17
N GLN A 205 -9.28 -46.61 -21.78
CA GLN A 205 -9.37 -48.03 -21.43
C GLN A 205 -9.41 -48.84 -22.74
N SER A 206 -8.37 -49.65 -22.94
CA SER A 206 -8.34 -50.74 -23.94
C SER A 206 -8.57 -52.06 -23.26
#